data_cde15fb816f182705ecd3231ad72960e
#
_entry.id   cde15fb816f182705ecd3231ad72960e
#
_cell.length_a   1.000
_cell.length_b   1.000
_cell.length_c   1.000
_cell.angle_alpha   90.00
_cell.angle_beta   90.00
_cell.angle_gamma   90.00
#
_symmetry.space_group_name_H-M   'P 1'
#
loop_
_entity.id
_entity.type
_entity.pdbx_description
1 polymer ?
#
loop_
_entity_poly.entity_id
_entity_poly.type
_entity_poly.pdbx_seq_one_letter_code
_entity_poly.pdbx_strand_id
1 'polypeptide(L)'
;MNAVTINNINIKNPDEWKYNKLTTVKGADGKDVTTTELLHTGMQRFNGADNRMVYSYSLYDNPDKNVKYAGDFVHYNGKNAVVLDNTSKGYGYTANITVNAQPVDDLMLMLAYTHTESKEVSGLPGSDPISTWQGLNTIDGSNYVDAQRSQYVVPDKVIASVGYYIPFRHKGLLRGTHLNLFYSGYSSGGYSFCYTNDMNGDGINNDLMYIPKDDSEINFKTEEDRVAFWKFVEQDSYLKNHKGQYAEAYAARAPWVHRFDFRLLEDFEFKIGKTKHCFQLSFDIMNVGNLINSKWGISKTNTVSNSNRILKYEGVKSATDLTPVFSMYKVNGEYPTKTYDTYQTTANAGSCKSVSVTCSTNRVQITSVEWQNMIRQGLFRDFRDSPYYFWLSLLYCISTSIITGLWSLHKSRSGE
;
A
#
# COMPACT_ATOMS: atom_id res chain seq x y z
N MET A 1 24.67 -2.47 -1.09
CA MET A 1 23.50 -3.25 -0.64
C MET A 1 23.49 -4.51 -1.47
N ASN A 2 23.50 -5.69 -0.87
CA ASN A 2 23.42 -6.94 -1.65
C ASN A 2 21.94 -7.13 -2.03
N ALA A 3 21.64 -6.93 -3.30
CA ALA A 3 20.31 -7.24 -3.83
C ALA A 3 20.22 -8.73 -4.14
N VAL A 4 19.01 -9.27 -4.11
CA VAL A 4 18.74 -10.68 -4.37
C VAL A 4 18.00 -10.81 -5.68
N THR A 5 18.43 -11.74 -6.52
CA THR A 5 17.67 -12.23 -7.68
C THR A 5 17.09 -13.60 -7.35
N ILE A 6 15.96 -13.92 -7.99
CA ILE A 6 15.25 -15.17 -7.78
C ILE A 6 14.90 -15.77 -9.13
N ASN A 7 15.35 -16.98 -9.39
CA ASN A 7 15.18 -17.63 -10.69
C ASN A 7 14.63 -19.05 -10.53
N ASN A 8 13.66 -19.38 -11.37
CA ASN A 8 13.22 -20.75 -11.56
C ASN A 8 14.11 -21.42 -12.62
N ILE A 9 14.98 -22.34 -12.20
CA ILE A 9 15.95 -23.00 -13.09
C ILE A 9 15.33 -24.08 -13.97
N ASN A 10 14.06 -24.40 -13.78
CA ASN A 10 13.34 -25.35 -14.62
C ASN A 10 12.76 -24.70 -15.89
N ILE A 11 12.80 -23.38 -16.01
CA ILE A 11 12.38 -22.71 -17.25
C ILE A 11 13.47 -22.94 -18.29
N LYS A 12 13.09 -23.60 -19.40
CA LYS A 12 13.96 -23.85 -20.53
C LYS A 12 14.44 -22.55 -21.18
N ASN A 13 15.55 -22.64 -21.94
CA ASN A 13 15.97 -21.56 -22.80
C ASN A 13 14.83 -21.20 -23.77
N PRO A 14 14.45 -19.91 -23.89
CA PRO A 14 13.37 -19.47 -24.79
C PRO A 14 13.56 -19.92 -26.25
N ASP A 15 14.79 -20.05 -26.76
CA ASP A 15 15.06 -20.50 -28.11
C ASP A 15 14.66 -21.96 -28.36
N GLU A 16 14.51 -22.75 -27.30
CA GLU A 16 14.14 -24.18 -27.37
C GLU A 16 12.64 -24.40 -27.14
N TRP A 17 11.83 -23.36 -26.93
CA TRP A 17 10.41 -23.49 -26.70
C TRP A 17 9.70 -24.00 -27.95
N LYS A 18 8.66 -24.86 -27.73
CA LYS A 18 7.82 -25.39 -28.78
C LYS A 18 6.37 -25.01 -28.51
N TYR A 19 5.73 -24.42 -29.48
CA TYR A 19 4.31 -24.09 -29.44
C TYR A 19 3.52 -25.15 -30.18
N ASN A 20 2.58 -25.78 -29.49
CA ASN A 20 1.82 -26.90 -30.00
C ASN A 20 0.33 -26.57 -30.04
N LYS A 21 -0.34 -26.97 -31.09
CA LYS A 21 -1.78 -27.04 -31.14
C LYS A 21 -2.21 -28.34 -30.47
N LEU A 22 -3.05 -28.23 -29.42
CA LEU A 22 -3.64 -29.35 -28.71
C LEU A 22 -5.04 -29.57 -29.26
N THR A 23 -5.33 -30.74 -29.82
CA THR A 23 -6.64 -31.11 -30.35
C THR A 23 -7.12 -32.36 -29.65
N THR A 24 -8.35 -32.36 -29.16
CA THR A 24 -8.99 -33.54 -28.58
C THR A 24 -9.78 -34.26 -29.68
N VAL A 25 -9.42 -35.51 -29.94
CA VAL A 25 -10.09 -36.39 -30.89
C VAL A 25 -10.66 -37.63 -30.20
N LYS A 26 -11.67 -38.25 -30.75
CA LYS A 26 -12.16 -39.55 -30.26
C LYS A 26 -11.22 -40.66 -30.72
N GLY A 27 -10.67 -41.41 -29.77
CA GLY A 27 -9.91 -42.63 -30.05
C GLY A 27 -10.79 -43.77 -30.53
N ALA A 28 -10.17 -44.84 -31.01
CA ALA A 28 -10.88 -46.03 -31.46
C ALA A 28 -11.76 -46.71 -30.38
N ASP A 29 -11.47 -46.45 -29.10
CA ASP A 29 -12.21 -46.89 -27.92
C ASP A 29 -13.32 -45.92 -27.50
N GLY A 30 -13.58 -44.86 -28.28
CA GLY A 30 -14.55 -43.82 -28.01
C GLY A 30 -14.13 -42.81 -26.92
N LYS A 31 -12.96 -42.99 -26.31
CA LYS A 31 -12.41 -42.05 -25.31
C LYS A 31 -11.74 -40.87 -25.97
N ASP A 32 -11.70 -39.75 -25.23
CA ASP A 32 -11.01 -38.55 -25.68
C ASP A 32 -9.50 -38.75 -25.64
N VAL A 33 -8.82 -38.50 -26.75
CA VAL A 33 -7.36 -38.54 -26.88
C VAL A 33 -6.87 -37.17 -27.30
N THR A 34 -5.95 -36.60 -26.55
CA THR A 34 -5.31 -35.34 -26.93
C THR A 34 -4.14 -35.63 -27.87
N THR A 35 -4.18 -35.04 -29.06
CA THR A 35 -3.09 -35.02 -30.03
C THR A 35 -2.40 -33.66 -30.08
N THR A 36 -1.16 -33.64 -30.55
CA THR A 36 -0.38 -32.41 -30.65
C THR A 36 0.13 -32.21 -32.08
N GLU A 37 0.09 -31.00 -32.56
CA GLU A 37 0.67 -30.54 -33.80
C GLU A 37 1.67 -29.41 -33.48
N LEU A 38 2.93 -29.55 -33.91
CA LEU A 38 3.95 -28.52 -33.71
C LEU A 38 3.66 -27.34 -34.65
N LEU A 39 3.45 -26.16 -34.07
CA LEU A 39 3.21 -24.93 -34.83
C LEU A 39 4.50 -24.11 -35.02
N HIS A 40 5.30 -23.98 -33.96
CA HIS A 40 6.48 -23.14 -33.97
C HIS A 40 7.53 -23.61 -32.94
N THR A 41 8.80 -23.38 -33.26
CA THR A 41 9.93 -23.57 -32.32
C THR A 41 10.66 -22.23 -32.14
N GLY A 42 11.12 -21.97 -30.93
CA GLY A 42 11.71 -20.72 -30.50
C GLY A 42 10.70 -19.75 -29.91
N MET A 43 11.21 -18.80 -29.13
CA MET A 43 10.38 -17.80 -28.44
C MET A 43 9.52 -17.00 -29.42
N GLN A 44 8.27 -16.81 -29.06
CA GLN A 44 7.36 -15.89 -29.73
C GLN A 44 7.09 -14.66 -28.85
N ARG A 45 6.70 -13.57 -29.51
CA ARG A 45 6.22 -12.34 -28.87
C ARG A 45 4.86 -11.95 -29.43
N PHE A 46 4.07 -11.22 -28.67
CA PHE A 46 2.86 -10.64 -29.17
C PHE A 46 3.14 -9.66 -30.32
N ASN A 47 2.19 -9.54 -31.23
CA ASN A 47 2.21 -8.55 -32.29
C ASN A 47 1.72 -7.20 -31.76
N GLY A 48 2.36 -6.11 -32.18
CA GLY A 48 1.96 -4.75 -31.81
C GLY A 48 2.84 -4.12 -30.76
N ALA A 49 2.31 -3.14 -30.06
CA ALA A 49 3.06 -2.31 -29.11
C ALA A 49 3.41 -3.06 -27.81
N ASP A 50 2.48 -3.86 -27.29
CA ASP A 50 2.79 -4.81 -26.21
C ASP A 50 3.38 -6.08 -26.80
N ASN A 51 4.70 -6.13 -26.92
CA ASN A 51 5.45 -7.19 -27.56
C ASN A 51 6.19 -8.12 -26.59
N ARG A 52 5.62 -8.36 -25.41
CA ARG A 52 6.20 -9.27 -24.39
C ARG A 52 6.32 -10.70 -24.89
N MET A 53 7.14 -11.49 -24.20
CA MET A 53 7.27 -12.93 -24.45
C MET A 53 5.93 -13.64 -24.28
N VAL A 54 5.66 -14.64 -25.10
CA VAL A 54 4.46 -15.47 -25.01
C VAL A 54 4.85 -16.89 -24.63
N TYR A 55 4.53 -17.28 -23.41
CA TYR A 55 4.76 -18.65 -22.92
C TYR A 55 3.66 -19.60 -23.41
N SER A 56 2.41 -19.13 -23.39
CA SER A 56 1.27 -19.82 -24.00
C SER A 56 0.20 -18.80 -24.38
N TYR A 57 -0.69 -19.17 -25.31
CA TYR A 57 -1.77 -18.30 -25.72
C TYR A 57 -3.04 -19.10 -26.05
N SER A 58 -4.18 -18.44 -25.96
CA SER A 58 -5.47 -18.98 -26.42
C SER A 58 -6.02 -18.10 -27.53
N LEU A 59 -6.74 -18.71 -28.45
CA LEU A 59 -7.45 -17.97 -29.49
C LEU A 59 -8.65 -17.23 -28.91
N TYR A 60 -8.82 -16.00 -29.34
CA TYR A 60 -10.05 -15.25 -29.16
C TYR A 60 -11.13 -15.81 -30.09
N ASP A 61 -12.35 -16.01 -29.55
CA ASP A 61 -13.48 -16.57 -30.29
C ASP A 61 -13.17 -17.88 -31.04
N ASN A 62 -12.34 -18.74 -30.48
CA ASN A 62 -12.06 -20.05 -31.06
C ASN A 62 -13.37 -20.86 -31.19
N PRO A 63 -13.84 -21.14 -32.42
CA PRO A 63 -15.08 -21.90 -32.65
C PRO A 63 -14.96 -23.35 -32.19
N ASP A 64 -13.74 -23.88 -32.14
CA ASP A 64 -13.46 -25.23 -31.65
C ASP A 64 -12.88 -25.16 -30.24
N LYS A 65 -13.75 -25.33 -29.26
CA LYS A 65 -13.39 -25.30 -27.82
C LYS A 65 -12.42 -26.42 -27.40
N ASN A 66 -12.19 -27.42 -28.24
CA ASN A 66 -11.28 -28.51 -28.00
C ASN A 66 -9.84 -28.20 -28.45
N VAL A 67 -9.63 -27.10 -29.16
CA VAL A 67 -8.30 -26.69 -29.64
C VAL A 67 -7.69 -25.69 -28.65
N LYS A 68 -6.52 -26.02 -28.17
CA LYS A 68 -5.72 -25.16 -27.29
C LYS A 68 -4.33 -24.95 -27.89
N TYR A 69 -3.77 -23.78 -27.63
CA TYR A 69 -2.40 -23.45 -27.99
C TYR A 69 -1.58 -23.32 -26.73
N ALA A 70 -0.47 -24.02 -26.64
CA ALA A 70 0.40 -24.00 -25.47
C ALA A 70 1.86 -24.06 -25.87
N GLY A 71 2.70 -23.33 -25.17
CA GLY A 71 4.15 -23.44 -25.23
C GLY A 71 4.64 -24.67 -24.47
N ASP A 72 5.68 -25.32 -25.01
CA ASP A 72 6.43 -26.38 -24.34
C ASP A 72 7.53 -25.77 -23.46
N PHE A 73 7.14 -25.15 -22.39
CA PHE A 73 8.05 -24.73 -21.33
C PHE A 73 7.71 -25.48 -20.04
N VAL A 74 8.67 -25.59 -19.13
CA VAL A 74 8.44 -26.35 -17.90
C VAL A 74 7.46 -25.61 -17.01
N HIS A 75 6.31 -26.23 -16.89
CA HIS A 75 5.20 -25.71 -16.10
C HIS A 75 5.36 -25.98 -14.61
N TYR A 76 4.67 -25.20 -13.82
CA TYR A 76 4.49 -25.24 -12.38
C TYR A 76 4.01 -26.53 -11.74
N ASN A 77 3.86 -27.64 -12.41
CA ASN A 77 3.29 -28.89 -11.90
C ASN A 77 4.04 -29.49 -10.71
N GLY A 78 4.29 -28.69 -9.68
CA GLY A 78 4.93 -29.10 -8.43
C GLY A 78 6.42 -29.39 -8.53
N LYS A 79 7.07 -29.06 -9.67
CA LYS A 79 8.49 -29.34 -9.92
C LYS A 79 9.32 -28.05 -10.09
N ASN A 80 8.97 -27.02 -9.34
CA ASN A 80 9.72 -25.77 -9.36
C ASN A 80 11.02 -25.92 -8.56
N ALA A 81 12.12 -25.56 -9.17
CA ALA A 81 13.39 -25.37 -8.47
C ALA A 81 13.75 -23.87 -8.55
N VAL A 82 13.48 -23.16 -7.48
CA VAL A 82 13.74 -21.73 -7.38
C VAL A 82 15.03 -21.50 -6.62
N VAL A 83 15.94 -20.75 -7.21
CA VAL A 83 17.25 -20.43 -6.66
C VAL A 83 17.32 -18.94 -6.35
N LEU A 84 17.74 -18.64 -5.12
CA LEU A 84 18.10 -17.31 -4.67
C LEU A 84 19.58 -17.09 -4.93
N ASP A 85 19.92 -16.00 -5.59
CA ASP A 85 21.30 -15.63 -5.85
C ASP A 85 21.52 -14.14 -5.59
N ASN A 86 22.78 -13.74 -5.43
CA ASN A 86 23.15 -12.35 -5.25
C ASN A 86 23.21 -11.63 -6.62
N THR A 87 22.76 -10.37 -6.63
CA THR A 87 22.88 -9.51 -7.79
C THR A 87 23.46 -8.16 -7.42
N SER A 88 24.21 -7.57 -8.34
CA SER A 88 24.68 -6.18 -8.24
C SER A 88 23.67 -5.17 -8.78
N LYS A 89 22.57 -5.65 -9.37
CA LYS A 89 21.48 -4.80 -9.84
C LYS A 89 20.71 -4.26 -8.64
N GLY A 90 20.54 -2.97 -8.58
CA GLY A 90 19.80 -2.30 -7.53
C GLY A 90 20.64 -1.30 -6.75
N TYR A 91 19.95 -0.31 -6.20
CA TYR A 91 20.57 0.74 -5.38
C TYR A 91 19.51 1.33 -4.43
N GLY A 92 19.98 2.03 -3.42
CA GLY A 92 19.11 2.83 -2.56
C GLY A 92 19.88 3.99 -1.95
N TYR A 93 19.24 5.15 -1.89
CA TYR A 93 19.76 6.30 -1.18
C TYR A 93 18.64 7.04 -0.45
N THR A 94 19.02 7.71 0.63
CA THR A 94 18.14 8.59 1.39
C THR A 94 18.84 9.91 1.64
N ALA A 95 18.18 11.01 1.31
CA ALA A 95 18.59 12.35 1.64
C ALA A 95 17.62 12.95 2.66
N ASN A 96 18.17 13.53 3.74
CA ASN A 96 17.38 14.18 4.78
C ASN A 96 17.92 15.58 5.05
N ILE A 97 17.02 16.56 5.13
CA ILE A 97 17.32 17.93 5.57
C ILE A 97 16.42 18.23 6.76
N THR A 98 17.04 18.63 7.87
CA THR A 98 16.31 19.01 9.09
C THR A 98 16.74 20.41 9.53
N VAL A 99 15.76 21.27 9.78
CA VAL A 99 15.94 22.60 10.32
C VAL A 99 15.27 22.66 11.69
N ASN A 100 16.03 23.03 12.72
CA ASN A 100 15.53 23.32 14.05
C ASN A 100 15.77 24.79 14.33
N ALA A 101 14.78 25.48 14.87
CA ALA A 101 14.86 26.87 15.23
C ALA A 101 14.19 27.12 16.59
N GLN A 102 14.79 28.03 17.35
CA GLN A 102 14.23 28.54 18.61
C GLN A 102 14.24 30.06 18.54
N PRO A 103 13.23 30.68 17.85
CA PRO A 103 13.19 32.13 17.63
C PRO A 103 13.09 32.93 18.93
N VAL A 104 12.42 32.34 19.93
CA VAL A 104 12.30 32.86 21.30
C VAL A 104 12.42 31.70 22.28
N ASP A 105 12.72 31.96 23.55
CA ASP A 105 13.07 30.95 24.56
C ASP A 105 12.03 29.83 24.69
N ASP A 106 10.75 30.15 24.53
CA ASP A 106 9.63 29.22 24.78
C ASP A 106 9.06 28.63 23.50
N LEU A 107 9.59 28.97 22.30
CA LEU A 107 9.09 28.48 21.00
C LEU A 107 10.12 27.60 20.30
N MET A 108 9.78 26.34 20.08
CA MET A 108 10.58 25.36 19.35
C MET A 108 9.91 25.03 18.01
N LEU A 109 10.67 25.12 16.93
CA LEU A 109 10.25 24.79 15.58
C LEU A 109 11.16 23.73 15.01
N MET A 110 10.57 22.73 14.34
CA MET A 110 11.30 21.73 13.57
C MET A 110 10.62 21.53 12.22
N LEU A 111 11.43 21.45 11.17
CA LEU A 111 11.00 21.04 9.84
C LEU A 111 12.01 20.05 9.29
N ALA A 112 11.55 18.89 8.86
CA ALA A 112 12.37 17.89 8.20
C ALA A 112 11.74 17.44 6.90
N TYR A 113 12.56 17.30 5.85
CA TYR A 113 12.20 16.68 4.60
C TYR A 113 13.12 15.49 4.34
N THR A 114 12.54 14.38 3.98
CA THR A 114 13.27 13.17 3.63
C THR A 114 12.86 12.72 2.24
N HIS A 115 13.85 12.52 1.36
CA HIS A 115 13.69 11.86 0.08
C HIS A 115 14.41 10.52 0.08
N THR A 116 13.72 9.45 -0.36
CA THR A 116 14.27 8.10 -0.45
C THR A 116 13.97 7.51 -1.80
N GLU A 117 14.98 7.00 -2.48
CA GLU A 117 14.82 6.19 -3.67
C GLU A 117 15.51 4.83 -3.46
N SER A 118 14.86 3.76 -3.88
CA SER A 118 15.44 2.43 -3.88
C SER A 118 14.89 1.63 -5.05
N LYS A 119 15.81 0.96 -5.76
CA LYS A 119 15.51 -0.03 -6.80
C LYS A 119 16.15 -1.36 -6.45
N GLU A 120 15.41 -2.43 -6.67
CA GLU A 120 15.80 -3.80 -6.36
C GLU A 120 15.22 -4.77 -7.37
N VAL A 121 15.86 -5.91 -7.58
CA VAL A 121 15.31 -6.96 -8.45
C VAL A 121 14.17 -7.68 -7.76
N SER A 122 14.32 -7.98 -6.46
CA SER A 122 13.28 -8.58 -5.65
C SER A 122 13.28 -8.00 -4.25
N GLY A 123 12.12 -7.48 -3.83
CA GLY A 123 11.84 -7.06 -2.45
C GLY A 123 11.37 -8.21 -1.57
N LEU A 124 11.48 -9.45 -2.02
CA LEU A 124 11.02 -10.66 -1.32
C LEU A 124 9.55 -10.56 -0.87
N PRO A 125 8.59 -10.33 -1.79
CA PRO A 125 7.19 -10.07 -1.43
C PRO A 125 6.43 -11.29 -0.91
N GLY A 126 6.98 -12.49 -1.03
CA GLY A 126 6.37 -13.75 -0.61
C GLY A 126 6.92 -14.30 0.70
N SER A 127 6.21 -15.27 1.28
CA SER A 127 6.62 -15.97 2.52
C SER A 127 7.65 -17.08 2.30
N ASP A 128 7.80 -17.52 1.06
CA ASP A 128 8.74 -18.57 0.61
C ASP A 128 9.31 -18.22 -0.77
N PRO A 129 10.38 -18.90 -1.23
CA PRO A 129 11.02 -18.57 -2.51
C PRO A 129 10.08 -18.63 -3.72
N ILE A 130 9.16 -19.58 -3.78
CA ILE A 130 8.27 -19.72 -4.94
C ILE A 130 7.20 -18.61 -4.93
N SER A 131 6.61 -18.32 -3.78
CA SER A 131 5.64 -17.22 -3.69
C SER A 131 6.29 -15.85 -3.91
N THR A 132 7.55 -15.68 -3.52
CA THR A 132 8.33 -14.49 -3.84
C THR A 132 8.55 -14.35 -5.34
N TRP A 133 8.95 -15.43 -6.01
CA TRP A 133 9.16 -15.44 -7.46
C TRP A 133 7.86 -15.17 -8.22
N GLN A 134 6.74 -15.74 -7.78
CA GLN A 134 5.41 -15.48 -8.35
C GLN A 134 4.88 -14.07 -8.05
N GLY A 135 5.31 -13.47 -6.96
CA GLY A 135 4.88 -12.14 -6.51
C GLY A 135 5.58 -10.97 -7.21
N LEU A 136 6.60 -11.22 -8.06
CA LEU A 136 7.30 -10.17 -8.80
C LEU A 136 6.41 -9.65 -9.94
N ASN A 137 6.21 -8.34 -10.01
CA ASN A 137 5.53 -7.73 -11.15
C ASN A 137 6.49 -7.63 -12.34
N THR A 138 6.12 -8.21 -13.48
CA THR A 138 7.04 -8.43 -14.60
C THR A 138 6.42 -8.09 -15.95
N ILE A 139 7.26 -7.98 -16.98
CA ILE A 139 6.84 -7.87 -18.38
C ILE A 139 7.01 -9.23 -19.06
N ASP A 140 8.22 -9.74 -19.03
CA ASP A 140 8.63 -10.96 -19.76
C ASP A 140 8.77 -12.19 -18.83
N GLY A 141 8.08 -12.19 -17.65
CA GLY A 141 8.11 -13.27 -16.67
C GLY A 141 9.17 -13.09 -15.57
N SER A 142 8.98 -13.80 -14.46
CA SER A 142 9.72 -13.58 -13.21
C SER A 142 11.22 -13.90 -13.26
N ASN A 143 11.68 -14.64 -14.26
CA ASN A 143 13.13 -14.85 -14.49
C ASN A 143 13.83 -13.67 -15.18
N TYR A 144 13.09 -12.72 -15.74
CA TYR A 144 13.59 -11.63 -16.58
C TYR A 144 13.38 -10.26 -15.96
N VAL A 145 13.40 -10.18 -14.64
CA VAL A 145 13.19 -8.94 -13.90
C VAL A 145 14.48 -8.12 -13.80
N ASP A 146 14.41 -6.87 -14.21
CA ASP A 146 15.44 -5.88 -13.92
C ASP A 146 15.17 -5.15 -12.61
N ALA A 147 16.11 -4.29 -12.18
CA ALA A 147 15.93 -3.48 -10.98
C ALA A 147 14.74 -2.54 -11.15
N GLN A 148 13.73 -2.74 -10.34
CA GLN A 148 12.49 -1.97 -10.30
C GLN A 148 12.33 -1.26 -8.94
N ARG A 149 11.39 -0.32 -8.82
CA ARG A 149 11.17 0.40 -7.56
C ARG A 149 10.81 -0.56 -6.44
N SER A 150 11.37 -0.33 -5.26
CA SER A 150 11.00 -1.10 -4.07
C SER A 150 9.57 -0.77 -3.64
N GLN A 151 8.79 -1.80 -3.37
CA GLN A 151 7.42 -1.66 -2.86
C GLN A 151 7.33 -1.03 -1.47
N TYR A 152 8.43 -1.07 -0.70
CA TYR A 152 8.48 -0.61 0.69
C TYR A 152 8.87 0.87 0.83
N VAL A 153 9.28 1.51 -0.26
CA VAL A 153 9.77 2.89 -0.22
C VAL A 153 8.64 3.89 -0.15
N VAL A 154 8.71 4.76 0.85
CA VAL A 154 7.99 6.04 0.89
C VAL A 154 8.97 7.11 0.37
N PRO A 155 8.82 7.58 -0.88
CA PRO A 155 9.85 8.41 -1.51
C PRO A 155 9.98 9.77 -0.84
N ASP A 156 8.89 10.38 -0.46
CA ASP A 156 8.89 11.74 0.07
C ASP A 156 8.12 11.80 1.38
N LYS A 157 8.75 12.38 2.39
CA LYS A 157 8.16 12.59 3.71
C LYS A 157 8.53 13.96 4.25
N VAL A 158 7.54 14.70 4.71
CA VAL A 158 7.70 15.96 5.44
C VAL A 158 7.23 15.77 6.86
N ILE A 159 8.04 16.20 7.81
CA ILE A 159 7.69 16.26 9.23
C ILE A 159 7.91 17.70 9.70
N ALA A 160 6.95 18.24 10.43
CA ALA A 160 7.10 19.51 11.09
C ALA A 160 6.54 19.45 12.50
N SER A 161 7.13 20.19 13.41
CA SER A 161 6.59 20.37 14.75
C SER A 161 6.73 21.82 15.22
N VAL A 162 5.73 22.26 15.95
CA VAL A 162 5.71 23.53 16.66
C VAL A 162 5.43 23.21 18.13
N GLY A 163 6.38 23.53 18.99
CA GLY A 163 6.24 23.40 20.43
C GLY A 163 6.29 24.77 21.08
N TYR A 164 5.33 25.09 21.92
CA TYR A 164 5.30 26.33 22.69
C TYR A 164 5.10 26.04 24.16
N TYR A 165 6.01 26.59 25.00
CA TYR A 165 5.94 26.47 26.45
C TYR A 165 5.41 27.76 27.07
N ILE A 166 4.39 27.67 27.91
CA ILE A 166 3.81 28.79 28.67
C ILE A 166 4.21 28.61 30.13
N PRO A 167 5.23 29.29 30.62
CA PRO A 167 5.65 29.19 32.02
C PRO A 167 4.69 29.93 32.94
N PHE A 168 4.25 29.28 34.02
CA PHE A 168 3.50 29.93 35.06
C PHE A 168 4.43 30.35 36.22
N ARG A 169 4.66 31.65 36.34
CA ARG A 169 5.57 32.25 37.33
C ARG A 169 4.97 32.40 38.72
N HIS A 170 3.70 32.05 38.92
CA HIS A 170 3.03 32.18 40.19
C HIS A 170 3.33 31.01 41.14
N LYS A 171 3.23 31.27 42.49
CA LYS A 171 3.45 30.24 43.53
C LYS A 171 2.29 29.25 43.63
N GLY A 172 1.85 28.68 42.52
CA GLY A 172 0.76 27.71 42.45
C GLY A 172 1.26 26.28 42.24
N LEU A 173 0.31 25.37 42.16
CA LEU A 173 0.53 23.96 41.83
C LEU A 173 0.97 23.78 40.38
N LEU A 174 0.39 24.57 39.46
CA LEU A 174 0.64 24.53 38.02
C LEU A 174 1.96 25.28 37.70
N ARG A 175 2.85 24.63 36.96
CA ARG A 175 4.17 25.18 36.60
C ARG A 175 4.26 25.67 35.19
N GLY A 176 3.60 25.01 34.27
CA GLY A 176 3.60 25.40 32.87
C GLY A 176 2.76 24.50 32.00
N THR A 177 2.43 25.04 30.84
CA THR A 177 1.67 24.36 29.79
C THR A 177 2.57 24.22 28.57
N HIS A 178 2.70 23.00 28.04
CA HIS A 178 3.32 22.75 26.73
C HIS A 178 2.24 22.49 25.68
N LEU A 179 2.28 23.26 24.63
CA LEU A 179 1.43 23.08 23.44
C LEU A 179 2.33 22.56 22.32
N ASN A 180 1.98 21.41 21.76
CA ASN A 180 2.73 20.84 20.64
C ASN A 180 1.78 20.50 19.50
N LEU A 181 2.09 20.97 18.30
CA LEU A 181 1.46 20.58 17.06
C LEU A 181 2.48 19.85 16.21
N PHE A 182 2.16 18.62 15.82
CA PHE A 182 3.00 17.81 14.97
C PHE A 182 2.30 17.55 13.64
N TYR A 183 3.03 17.78 12.56
CA TYR A 183 2.59 17.51 11.20
C TYR A 183 3.40 16.38 10.58
N SER A 184 2.73 15.45 9.92
CA SER A 184 3.36 14.46 9.04
C SER A 184 2.65 14.43 7.70
N GLY A 185 3.40 14.71 6.64
CA GLY A 185 2.96 14.56 5.26
C GLY A 185 3.83 13.52 4.56
N TYR A 186 3.23 12.57 3.86
CA TYR A 186 3.97 11.56 3.12
C TYR A 186 3.20 11.04 1.91
N SER A 187 3.95 10.68 0.87
CA SER A 187 3.46 9.92 -0.24
C SER A 187 3.20 8.49 0.23
N SER A 188 2.02 7.96 -0.01
CA SER A 188 1.73 6.56 0.34
C SER A 188 2.53 5.59 -0.53
N GLY A 189 2.57 4.31 -0.16
CA GLY A 189 3.30 3.27 -0.86
C GLY A 189 2.95 3.17 -2.35
N GLY A 190 3.90 2.68 -3.14
CA GLY A 190 3.74 2.49 -4.57
C GLY A 190 2.83 1.31 -4.88
N TYR A 191 2.17 1.37 -6.03
CA TYR A 191 1.43 0.27 -6.61
C TYR A 191 1.73 0.16 -8.11
N SER A 192 1.37 -0.99 -8.68
CA SER A 192 1.59 -1.29 -10.09
C SER A 192 0.28 -1.29 -10.85
N PHE A 193 0.32 -1.03 -12.15
CA PHE A 193 -0.77 -1.37 -13.05
C PHE A 193 -0.43 -2.71 -13.71
N CYS A 194 -1.27 -3.72 -13.49
CA CYS A 194 -1.11 -5.05 -14.04
C CYS A 194 -2.37 -5.48 -14.82
N TYR A 195 -2.23 -6.52 -15.63
CA TYR A 195 -3.37 -7.19 -16.20
C TYR A 195 -4.13 -8.00 -15.13
N THR A 196 -5.41 -8.27 -15.34
CA THR A 196 -6.23 -9.01 -14.37
C THR A 196 -5.92 -10.50 -14.32
N ASN A 197 -5.41 -11.02 -15.42
CA ASN A 197 -5.08 -12.43 -15.62
C ASN A 197 -3.66 -12.56 -16.20
N ASP A 198 -3.20 -13.77 -16.28
CA ASP A 198 -1.97 -14.14 -16.94
C ASP A 198 -2.05 -13.75 -18.43
N MET A 199 -1.27 -12.74 -18.81
CA MET A 199 -1.27 -12.27 -20.19
C MET A 199 -0.25 -13.02 -21.04
N ASN A 200 0.94 -13.28 -20.48
CA ASN A 200 2.01 -13.92 -21.21
C ASN A 200 1.91 -15.45 -21.26
N GLY A 201 1.03 -16.04 -20.43
CA GLY A 201 0.79 -17.48 -20.38
C GLY A 201 1.83 -18.27 -19.56
N ASP A 202 2.54 -17.62 -18.64
CA ASP A 202 3.53 -18.28 -17.77
C ASP A 202 2.91 -18.95 -16.54
N GLY A 203 1.61 -18.83 -16.35
CA GLY A 203 0.86 -19.38 -15.24
C GLY A 203 0.74 -18.45 -14.04
N ILE A 204 1.19 -17.18 -14.14
CA ILE A 204 1.17 -16.20 -13.04
C ILE A 204 0.43 -14.93 -13.45
N ASN A 205 -0.41 -14.41 -12.55
CA ASN A 205 -1.14 -13.16 -12.75
C ASN A 205 -0.33 -11.97 -12.20
N ASN A 206 0.84 -11.70 -12.77
CA ASN A 206 1.73 -10.64 -12.29
C ASN A 206 2.22 -9.69 -13.39
N ASP A 207 1.63 -9.79 -14.57
CA ASP A 207 2.03 -9.06 -15.76
C ASP A 207 1.77 -7.56 -15.66
N LEU A 208 2.83 -6.74 -15.76
CA LEU A 208 2.74 -5.30 -15.86
C LEU A 208 2.02 -4.88 -17.13
N MET A 209 1.10 -3.93 -17.02
CA MET A 209 0.30 -3.46 -18.13
C MET A 209 1.12 -2.60 -19.09
N TYR A 210 0.97 -2.80 -20.40
CA TYR A 210 1.36 -1.81 -21.38
C TYR A 210 0.30 -0.72 -21.43
N ILE A 211 0.71 0.54 -21.35
CA ILE A 211 -0.18 1.70 -21.40
C ILE A 211 -0.17 2.21 -22.85
N PRO A 212 -1.20 1.92 -23.64
CA PRO A 212 -1.18 2.27 -25.06
C PRO A 212 -1.15 3.78 -25.25
N LYS A 213 -0.47 4.21 -26.31
CA LYS A 213 -0.39 5.61 -26.69
C LYS A 213 -1.75 6.13 -27.16
N ASP A 214 -2.41 5.34 -28.01
CA ASP A 214 -3.71 5.63 -28.60
C ASP A 214 -4.40 4.32 -29.05
N ASP A 215 -5.53 4.44 -29.70
CA ASP A 215 -6.33 3.29 -30.18
C ASP A 215 -5.61 2.41 -31.22
N SER A 216 -4.56 2.89 -31.86
CA SER A 216 -3.80 2.10 -32.85
C SER A 216 -2.94 1.00 -32.21
N GLU A 217 -2.64 1.14 -30.92
CA GLU A 217 -1.76 0.22 -30.18
C GLU A 217 -2.52 -0.82 -29.36
N ILE A 218 -3.85 -0.77 -29.29
CA ILE A 218 -4.67 -1.69 -28.48
C ILE A 218 -5.94 -2.11 -29.20
N ASN A 219 -6.35 -3.38 -29.02
CA ASN A 219 -7.61 -3.89 -29.55
C ASN A 219 -8.53 -4.27 -28.40
N PHE A 220 -9.74 -3.71 -28.43
CA PHE A 220 -10.77 -4.02 -27.44
C PHE A 220 -11.80 -4.99 -27.99
N LYS A 221 -12.37 -5.79 -27.10
CA LYS A 221 -13.44 -6.73 -27.41
C LYS A 221 -14.74 -6.01 -27.78
N THR A 222 -15.04 -4.91 -27.09
CA THR A 222 -16.23 -4.10 -27.32
C THR A 222 -15.89 -2.60 -27.35
N GLU A 223 -16.76 -1.82 -27.97
CA GLU A 223 -16.63 -0.35 -28.00
C GLU A 223 -16.81 0.26 -26.60
N GLU A 224 -17.65 -0.35 -25.77
CA GLU A 224 -17.88 0.08 -24.39
C GLU A 224 -16.60 -0.07 -23.56
N ASP A 225 -15.87 -1.18 -23.72
CA ASP A 225 -14.56 -1.40 -23.06
C ASP A 225 -13.57 -0.31 -23.47
N ARG A 226 -13.50 0.02 -24.76
CA ARG A 226 -12.63 1.07 -25.31
C ARG A 226 -12.92 2.43 -24.68
N VAL A 227 -14.18 2.84 -24.69
CA VAL A 227 -14.59 4.14 -24.16
C VAL A 227 -14.33 4.22 -22.66
N ALA A 228 -14.64 3.16 -21.91
CA ALA A 228 -14.43 3.11 -20.46
C ALA A 228 -12.94 3.16 -20.11
N PHE A 229 -12.11 2.44 -20.86
CA PHE A 229 -10.65 2.43 -20.64
C PHE A 229 -10.03 3.81 -20.83
N TRP A 230 -10.32 4.48 -21.95
CA TRP A 230 -9.75 5.81 -22.19
C TRP A 230 -10.24 6.85 -21.19
N LYS A 231 -11.49 6.78 -20.77
CA LYS A 231 -12.01 7.62 -19.69
C LYS A 231 -11.26 7.38 -18.37
N PHE A 232 -10.92 6.12 -18.07
CA PHE A 232 -10.12 5.80 -16.88
C PHE A 232 -8.68 6.30 -16.99
N VAL A 233 -8.04 6.14 -18.15
CA VAL A 233 -6.67 6.62 -18.40
C VAL A 233 -6.59 8.15 -18.24
N GLU A 234 -7.55 8.89 -18.76
CA GLU A 234 -7.51 10.37 -18.69
C GLU A 234 -7.69 10.92 -17.27
N GLN A 235 -8.36 10.22 -16.36
CA GLN A 235 -8.51 10.67 -14.98
C GLN A 235 -7.31 10.29 -14.09
N ASP A 236 -6.49 9.32 -14.51
CA ASP A 236 -5.33 8.86 -13.73
C ASP A 236 -4.05 9.55 -14.19
N SER A 237 -3.39 10.25 -13.26
CA SER A 237 -2.20 11.03 -13.58
C SER A 237 -1.00 10.18 -14.01
N TYR A 238 -0.86 8.97 -13.46
CA TYR A 238 0.23 8.09 -13.84
C TYR A 238 0.02 7.55 -15.26
N LEU A 239 -1.14 6.96 -15.55
CA LEU A 239 -1.47 6.41 -16.86
C LEU A 239 -1.39 7.46 -17.97
N LYS A 240 -1.94 8.65 -17.70
CA LYS A 240 -1.95 9.75 -18.67
C LYS A 240 -0.55 10.19 -19.08
N ASN A 241 0.40 10.19 -18.13
CA ASN A 241 1.77 10.66 -18.36
C ASN A 241 2.72 9.56 -18.86
N HIS A 242 2.30 8.28 -18.89
CA HIS A 242 3.13 7.14 -19.31
C HIS A 242 2.56 6.39 -20.50
N LYS A 243 1.76 7.06 -21.35
CA LYS A 243 1.25 6.50 -22.60
C LYS A 243 2.41 6.07 -23.53
N GLY A 244 2.26 4.92 -24.18
CA GLY A 244 3.27 4.33 -25.05
C GLY A 244 4.39 3.59 -24.31
N GLN A 245 4.19 3.22 -23.04
CA GLN A 245 5.20 2.58 -22.21
C GLN A 245 4.59 1.44 -21.38
N TYR A 246 5.41 0.49 -20.95
CA TYR A 246 5.02 -0.43 -19.91
C TYR A 246 4.91 0.29 -18.55
N ALA A 247 3.92 -0.07 -17.76
CA ALA A 247 3.83 0.37 -16.38
C ALA A 247 5.08 -0.11 -15.61
N GLU A 248 5.73 0.79 -14.88
CA GLU A 248 6.83 0.42 -13.99
C GLU A 248 6.25 -0.12 -12.66
N ALA A 249 6.83 -1.19 -12.15
CA ALA A 249 6.40 -1.76 -10.88
C ALA A 249 6.53 -0.72 -9.75
N TYR A 250 5.48 -0.62 -8.94
CA TYR A 250 5.38 0.26 -7.77
C TYR A 250 5.64 1.76 -8.04
N ALA A 251 5.55 2.20 -9.30
CA ALA A 251 5.81 3.61 -9.66
C ALA A 251 4.60 4.52 -9.49
N ALA A 252 3.39 3.99 -9.63
CA ALA A 252 2.18 4.75 -9.39
C ALA A 252 1.97 4.98 -7.88
N ARG A 253 1.46 6.17 -7.52
CA ARG A 253 1.37 6.59 -6.12
C ARG A 253 -0.03 7.10 -5.79
N ALA A 254 -0.57 6.66 -4.67
CA ALA A 254 -1.76 7.27 -4.12
C ALA A 254 -1.46 8.70 -3.63
N PRO A 255 -2.48 9.56 -3.52
CA PRO A 255 -2.32 10.93 -3.03
C PRO A 255 -1.65 11.00 -1.67
N TRP A 256 -0.97 12.12 -1.41
CA TRP A 256 -0.33 12.38 -0.13
C TRP A 256 -1.33 12.33 1.02
N VAL A 257 -0.87 11.81 2.14
CA VAL A 257 -1.59 11.85 3.42
C VAL A 257 -0.99 12.98 4.25
N HIS A 258 -1.84 13.91 4.69
CA HIS A 258 -1.47 15.05 5.53
C HIS A 258 -2.13 14.90 6.88
N ARG A 259 -1.35 14.69 7.94
CA ARG A 259 -1.86 14.45 9.27
C ARG A 259 -1.30 15.45 10.27
N PHE A 260 -2.17 15.93 11.14
CA PHE A 260 -1.82 16.81 12.26
C PHE A 260 -2.17 16.12 13.55
N ASP A 261 -1.22 16.06 14.49
CA ASP A 261 -1.42 15.55 15.84
C ASP A 261 -1.18 16.69 16.82
N PHE A 262 -2.02 16.79 17.83
CA PHE A 262 -1.93 17.81 18.85
C PHE A 262 -1.70 17.19 20.22
N ARG A 263 -0.78 17.81 20.98
CA ARG A 263 -0.52 17.42 22.37
C ARG A 263 -0.50 18.65 23.26
N LEU A 264 -1.21 18.56 24.36
CA LEU A 264 -1.14 19.49 25.49
C LEU A 264 -0.57 18.75 26.67
N LEU A 265 0.45 19.37 27.33
CA LEU A 265 1.03 18.86 28.57
C LEU A 265 0.87 19.93 29.65
N GLU A 266 0.43 19.52 30.83
CA GLU A 266 0.33 20.37 32.03
C GLU A 266 1.29 19.86 33.08
N ASP A 267 2.21 20.72 33.52
CA ASP A 267 3.18 20.44 34.58
C ASP A 267 2.69 20.92 35.92
N PHE A 268 2.64 20.00 36.85
CA PHE A 268 2.29 20.28 38.26
C PHE A 268 3.50 20.02 39.17
N GLU A 269 3.77 20.93 40.11
CA GLU A 269 4.76 20.70 41.14
C GLU A 269 4.13 20.94 42.51
N PHE A 270 4.31 20.00 43.41
CA PHE A 270 3.90 20.15 44.80
C PHE A 270 4.97 19.62 45.75
N LYS A 271 4.96 20.11 46.94
CA LYS A 271 5.95 19.77 47.97
C LYS A 271 5.26 19.02 49.12
N ILE A 272 5.78 17.83 49.44
CA ILE A 272 5.36 17.06 50.61
C ILE A 272 6.56 16.96 51.53
N GLY A 273 6.44 17.62 52.69
CA GLY A 273 7.58 17.76 53.60
C GLY A 273 8.77 18.50 52.95
N LYS A 274 9.92 17.82 52.86
CA LYS A 274 11.15 18.36 52.21
C LYS A 274 11.27 17.95 50.74
N THR A 275 10.40 17.08 50.23
CA THR A 275 10.51 16.51 48.89
C THR A 275 9.61 17.23 47.90
N LYS A 276 10.17 17.60 46.74
CA LYS A 276 9.40 18.10 45.59
C LYS A 276 8.92 16.94 44.76
N HIS A 277 7.66 16.97 44.39
CA HIS A 277 7.03 16.04 43.50
C HIS A 277 6.58 16.76 42.22
N CYS A 278 6.97 16.22 41.07
CA CYS A 278 6.53 16.71 39.78
C CYS A 278 5.54 15.69 39.18
N PHE A 279 4.47 16.18 38.62
CA PHE A 279 3.42 15.43 38.00
C PHE A 279 3.12 16.10 36.67
N GLN A 280 3.00 15.32 35.58
CA GLN A 280 2.67 15.82 34.26
C GLN A 280 1.41 15.13 33.75
N LEU A 281 0.46 15.92 33.29
CA LEU A 281 -0.76 15.46 32.63
C LEU A 281 -0.62 15.73 31.14
N SER A 282 -0.82 14.70 30.31
CA SER A 282 -0.81 14.79 28.84
C SER A 282 -2.21 14.58 28.29
N PHE A 283 -2.56 15.41 27.32
CA PHE A 283 -3.77 15.28 26.53
C PHE A 283 -3.37 15.25 25.05
N ASP A 284 -3.58 14.11 24.39
CA ASP A 284 -3.16 13.86 23.01
C ASP A 284 -4.35 13.68 22.09
N ILE A 285 -4.38 14.39 20.97
CA ILE A 285 -5.37 14.22 19.91
C ILE A 285 -4.64 13.83 18.63
N MET A 286 -4.81 12.58 18.23
CA MET A 286 -4.25 12.07 16.98
C MET A 286 -5.14 12.48 15.82
N ASN A 287 -4.53 13.00 14.72
CA ASN A 287 -5.21 13.48 13.53
C ASN A 287 -6.26 14.56 13.84
N VAL A 288 -5.87 15.57 14.60
CA VAL A 288 -6.75 16.69 15.00
C VAL A 288 -7.35 17.42 13.80
N GLY A 289 -6.68 17.44 12.66
CA GLY A 289 -7.19 18.02 11.41
C GLY A 289 -8.50 17.39 10.94
N ASN A 290 -8.72 16.11 11.26
CA ASN A 290 -9.95 15.40 10.92
C ASN A 290 -11.19 15.92 11.68
N LEU A 291 -11.02 16.56 12.85
CA LEU A 291 -12.10 17.23 13.57
C LEU A 291 -12.61 18.47 12.83
N ILE A 292 -11.72 19.13 12.06
CA ILE A 292 -12.05 20.32 11.25
C ILE A 292 -12.64 19.89 9.91
N ASN A 293 -12.02 18.90 9.25
CA ASN A 293 -12.48 18.35 7.99
C ASN A 293 -12.31 16.84 7.97
N SER A 294 -13.41 16.12 7.90
CA SER A 294 -13.45 14.64 7.91
C SER A 294 -12.67 13.97 6.76
N LYS A 295 -12.20 14.74 5.76
CA LYS A 295 -11.39 14.26 4.64
C LYS A 295 -9.88 14.41 4.88
N TRP A 296 -9.46 15.09 5.94
CA TRP A 296 -8.05 15.30 6.25
C TRP A 296 -7.45 14.12 7.01
N GLY A 297 -6.17 13.85 6.75
CA GLY A 297 -5.42 12.78 7.38
C GLY A 297 -5.90 11.36 7.07
N ILE A 298 -6.64 11.18 5.96
CA ILE A 298 -7.21 9.89 5.56
C ILE A 298 -6.42 9.34 4.38
N SER A 299 -6.01 8.08 4.49
CA SER A 299 -5.39 7.34 3.39
C SER A 299 -6.40 7.03 2.29
N LYS A 300 -5.91 6.97 1.06
CA LYS A 300 -6.65 6.52 -0.10
C LYS A 300 -6.28 5.08 -0.43
N THR A 301 -7.23 4.34 -0.99
CA THR A 301 -7.02 2.98 -1.50
C THR A 301 -7.45 2.89 -2.95
N ASN A 302 -6.88 1.93 -3.67
CA ASN A 302 -7.25 1.67 -5.06
C ASN A 302 -8.67 1.09 -5.14
N THR A 303 -9.44 1.53 -6.12
CA THR A 303 -10.83 1.09 -6.30
C THR A 303 -10.94 -0.29 -6.95
N VAL A 304 -9.95 -0.69 -7.74
CA VAL A 304 -10.00 -1.94 -8.50
C VAL A 304 -9.37 -3.10 -7.73
N SER A 305 -8.14 -2.94 -7.29
CA SER A 305 -7.39 -3.95 -6.53
C SER A 305 -6.06 -3.37 -6.09
N ASN A 306 -5.31 -4.11 -5.27
CA ASN A 306 -3.97 -3.70 -4.81
C ASN A 306 -2.97 -3.42 -5.94
N SER A 307 -3.18 -3.98 -7.15
CA SER A 307 -2.34 -3.77 -8.33
C SER A 307 -3.06 -3.07 -9.48
N ASN A 308 -4.16 -2.35 -9.20
CA ASN A 308 -4.97 -1.66 -10.23
C ASN A 308 -5.09 -2.43 -11.55
N ARG A 309 -5.67 -3.61 -11.47
CA ARG A 309 -5.85 -4.52 -12.59
C ARG A 309 -7.06 -4.11 -13.41
N ILE A 310 -6.87 -3.19 -14.35
CA ILE A 310 -7.96 -2.57 -15.12
C ILE A 310 -8.22 -3.20 -16.48
N LEU A 311 -7.25 -3.94 -17.03
CA LEU A 311 -7.38 -4.65 -18.29
C LEU A 311 -7.34 -6.15 -18.11
N LYS A 312 -8.19 -6.86 -18.81
CA LYS A 312 -8.20 -8.31 -18.92
C LYS A 312 -7.78 -8.71 -20.33
N TYR A 313 -6.81 -9.60 -20.43
CA TYR A 313 -6.43 -10.25 -21.67
C TYR A 313 -7.49 -11.29 -22.05
N GLU A 314 -8.04 -11.20 -23.25
CA GLU A 314 -9.10 -12.07 -23.77
C GLU A 314 -8.60 -13.11 -24.78
N GLY A 315 -7.30 -13.06 -25.13
CA GLY A 315 -6.66 -13.93 -26.11
C GLY A 315 -6.06 -13.17 -27.27
N VAL A 316 -5.65 -13.87 -28.31
CA VAL A 316 -5.10 -13.31 -29.56
C VAL A 316 -6.10 -13.45 -30.71
N LYS A 317 -5.92 -12.66 -31.76
CA LYS A 317 -6.80 -12.70 -32.95
C LYS A 317 -6.82 -14.07 -33.63
N SER A 318 -5.63 -14.72 -33.77
CA SER A 318 -5.52 -16.07 -34.32
C SER A 318 -4.18 -16.70 -33.94
N ALA A 319 -3.98 -17.98 -34.26
CA ALA A 319 -2.70 -18.67 -34.08
C ALA A 319 -1.55 -18.08 -34.93
N THR A 320 -1.87 -17.39 -36.01
CA THR A 320 -0.92 -16.73 -36.90
C THR A 320 -0.87 -15.22 -36.74
N ASP A 321 -1.82 -14.64 -36.01
CA ASP A 321 -1.83 -13.22 -35.63
C ASP A 321 -1.94 -13.10 -34.10
N LEU A 322 -0.77 -13.00 -33.47
CA LEU A 322 -0.64 -12.89 -32.02
C LEU A 322 -0.97 -11.48 -31.49
N THR A 323 -1.77 -10.70 -32.20
CA THR A 323 -2.26 -9.41 -31.73
C THR A 323 -3.22 -9.61 -30.55
N PRO A 324 -2.92 -9.10 -29.35
CA PRO A 324 -3.76 -9.32 -28.18
C PRO A 324 -5.06 -8.52 -28.27
N VAL A 325 -6.12 -9.06 -27.67
CA VAL A 325 -7.44 -8.44 -27.52
C VAL A 325 -7.76 -8.32 -26.03
N PHE A 326 -8.34 -7.20 -25.65
CA PHE A 326 -8.60 -6.86 -24.26
C PHE A 326 -10.07 -6.51 -24.00
N SER A 327 -10.47 -6.69 -22.75
CA SER A 327 -11.66 -6.07 -22.19
C SER A 327 -11.29 -5.24 -20.95
N MET A 328 -12.09 -4.24 -20.66
CA MET A 328 -11.91 -3.49 -19.42
C MET A 328 -12.55 -4.22 -18.25
N TYR A 329 -11.81 -4.34 -17.15
CA TYR A 329 -12.29 -5.02 -15.95
C TYR A 329 -13.42 -4.25 -15.28
N LYS A 330 -14.48 -4.97 -14.89
CA LYS A 330 -15.62 -4.43 -14.16
C LYS A 330 -15.56 -4.81 -12.69
N VAL A 331 -15.72 -3.82 -11.83
CA VAL A 331 -15.85 -4.01 -10.38
C VAL A 331 -17.34 -4.06 -10.05
N ASN A 332 -17.80 -5.18 -9.50
CA ASN A 332 -19.22 -5.39 -9.20
C ASN A 332 -20.15 -5.17 -10.42
N GLY A 333 -19.68 -5.49 -11.61
CA GLY A 333 -20.45 -5.36 -12.85
C GLY A 333 -20.37 -4.00 -13.53
N GLU A 334 -19.70 -3.01 -12.93
CA GLU A 334 -19.57 -1.66 -13.46
C GLU A 334 -18.11 -1.30 -13.77
N TYR A 335 -17.89 -0.44 -14.76
CA TYR A 335 -16.57 0.08 -15.07
C TYR A 335 -16.08 1.04 -14.00
N PRO A 336 -14.84 0.88 -13.50
CA PRO A 336 -14.25 1.82 -12.56
C PRO A 336 -14.06 3.20 -13.21
N THR A 337 -14.45 4.24 -12.49
CA THR A 337 -14.38 5.65 -12.98
C THR A 337 -13.31 6.47 -12.31
N LYS A 338 -12.67 5.96 -11.26
CA LYS A 338 -11.63 6.62 -10.47
C LYS A 338 -10.61 5.60 -9.96
N THR A 339 -9.37 6.01 -9.85
CA THR A 339 -8.29 5.14 -9.33
C THR A 339 -8.37 4.97 -7.81
N TYR A 340 -8.76 6.02 -7.09
CA TYR A 340 -8.73 6.03 -5.62
C TYR A 340 -10.08 6.32 -5.02
N ASP A 341 -10.33 5.71 -3.88
CA ASP A 341 -11.40 6.09 -2.96
C ASP A 341 -10.86 6.26 -1.54
N THR A 342 -11.67 6.84 -0.69
CA THR A 342 -11.37 6.92 0.73
C THR A 342 -11.33 5.52 1.31
N TYR A 343 -10.25 5.19 2.00
CA TYR A 343 -10.10 3.91 2.66
C TYR A 343 -11.15 3.77 3.76
N GLN A 344 -12.11 2.91 3.55
CA GLN A 344 -13.18 2.62 4.51
C GLN A 344 -12.86 1.35 5.29
N THR A 345 -11.95 1.42 6.24
CA THR A 345 -11.96 0.38 7.28
C THR A 345 -12.77 0.86 8.47
N THR A 346 -13.57 -0.02 8.99
CA THR A 346 -14.37 0.17 10.19
C THR A 346 -13.53 0.50 11.43
N ALA A 347 -12.24 0.33 11.35
CA ALA A 347 -11.45 0.40 12.55
C ALA A 347 -10.58 1.65 12.70
N ASN A 348 -9.90 2.21 11.70
CA ASN A 348 -8.89 3.21 12.05
C ASN A 348 -8.28 4.04 10.94
N ALA A 349 -8.84 4.11 9.78
CA ALA A 349 -8.21 4.84 8.69
C ALA A 349 -8.31 6.36 8.85
N GLY A 350 -7.54 6.87 9.76
CA GLY A 350 -7.27 8.30 9.81
C GLY A 350 -8.30 9.18 10.51
N SER A 351 -9.42 8.65 10.99
CA SER A 351 -10.31 9.47 11.82
C SER A 351 -9.64 9.82 13.17
N CYS A 352 -9.95 10.99 13.73
CA CYS A 352 -9.55 11.34 15.08
C CYS A 352 -10.23 10.39 16.07
N LYS A 353 -9.56 9.31 16.46
CA LYS A 353 -10.14 8.24 17.28
C LYS A 353 -9.47 8.04 18.62
N SER A 354 -8.34 8.63 18.88
CA SER A 354 -7.67 8.49 20.17
C SER A 354 -7.41 9.83 20.81
N VAL A 355 -8.06 10.02 21.92
CA VAL A 355 -7.68 11.01 22.93
C VAL A 355 -7.07 10.20 24.06
N SER A 356 -5.80 10.38 24.35
CA SER A 356 -5.15 9.72 25.47
C SER A 356 -4.83 10.72 26.56
N VAL A 357 -5.06 10.32 27.79
CA VAL A 357 -4.63 11.06 28.98
C VAL A 357 -3.57 10.22 29.67
N THR A 358 -2.37 10.76 29.80
CA THR A 358 -1.25 10.10 30.47
C THR A 358 -0.83 10.91 31.68
N CYS A 359 -0.70 10.23 32.79
CA CYS A 359 -0.15 10.78 34.02
C CYS A 359 1.24 10.19 34.24
N SER A 360 2.25 11.04 34.40
CA SER A 360 3.61 10.61 34.72
C SER A 360 4.15 11.27 35.98
N THR A 361 4.80 10.51 36.82
CA THR A 361 5.60 11.00 37.93
C THR A 361 7.02 10.54 37.73
N ASN A 362 7.98 11.15 38.47
CA ASN A 362 9.41 10.77 38.36
C ASN A 362 9.71 9.27 38.63
N ARG A 363 8.72 8.46 38.99
CA ARG A 363 8.87 7.02 39.32
C ARG A 363 7.83 6.10 38.74
N VAL A 364 6.70 6.59 38.23
CA VAL A 364 5.59 5.75 37.75
C VAL A 364 4.99 6.39 36.50
N GLN A 365 4.94 5.63 35.42
CA GLN A 365 4.25 6.00 34.19
C GLN A 365 2.98 5.18 34.09
N ILE A 366 1.81 5.84 34.17
CA ILE A 366 0.52 5.20 33.98
C ILE A 366 0.03 5.53 32.58
N THR A 367 0.01 4.53 31.71
CA THR A 367 -0.37 4.69 30.31
C THR A 367 -1.85 4.36 30.10
N SER A 368 -2.51 5.30 29.46
CA SER A 368 -3.74 5.26 28.69
C SER A 368 -5.02 4.62 29.29
N VAL A 369 -6.03 5.47 29.44
CA VAL A 369 -7.42 5.03 29.34
C VAL A 369 -7.84 5.24 27.88
N GLU A 370 -8.11 4.17 27.15
CA GLU A 370 -8.61 4.24 25.78
C GLU A 370 -10.05 4.77 25.78
N TRP A 371 -10.25 5.94 25.23
CA TRP A 371 -11.55 6.60 25.10
C TRP A 371 -12.53 5.88 24.15
N GLN A 372 -12.07 4.90 23.38
CA GLN A 372 -12.90 4.14 22.45
C GLN A 372 -14.11 3.46 23.10
N ASN A 373 -14.00 3.05 24.37
CA ASN A 373 -15.10 2.42 25.10
C ASN A 373 -16.13 3.42 25.63
N MET A 374 -15.73 4.65 25.91
CA MET A 374 -16.62 5.69 26.43
C MET A 374 -17.50 6.31 25.34
N ILE A 375 -16.98 6.46 24.12
CA ILE A 375 -17.76 6.93 22.95
C ILE A 375 -18.81 5.88 22.56
N ARG A 376 -18.52 4.60 22.65
CA ARG A 376 -19.47 3.51 22.39
C ARG A 376 -20.62 3.43 23.41
N GLN A 377 -20.40 3.89 24.63
CA GLN A 377 -21.39 3.88 25.69
C GLN A 377 -22.33 5.11 25.69
N GLY A 378 -22.22 5.98 24.67
CA GLY A 378 -23.16 7.11 24.52
C GLY A 378 -22.92 8.30 25.45
N LEU A 379 -21.86 8.28 26.26
CA LEU A 379 -21.54 9.34 27.22
C LEU A 379 -21.17 10.69 26.58
N PHE A 380 -20.97 10.74 25.23
CA PHE A 380 -20.57 11.93 24.51
C PHE A 380 -21.54 12.38 23.41
N ARG A 381 -22.81 11.95 23.46
CA ARG A 381 -23.80 12.38 22.45
C ARG A 381 -24.10 13.88 22.50
N ASP A 382 -23.85 14.55 23.61
CA ASP A 382 -24.26 15.94 23.85
C ASP A 382 -23.10 16.95 23.83
N PHE A 383 -21.90 16.54 23.34
CA PHE A 383 -20.71 17.42 23.32
C PHE A 383 -20.78 18.57 22.34
N ARG A 384 -21.75 18.59 21.44
CA ARG A 384 -21.87 19.66 20.45
C ARG A 384 -22.32 21.00 21.03
N ASP A 385 -22.88 21.01 22.21
CA ASP A 385 -23.61 22.18 22.68
C ASP A 385 -23.15 22.81 24.00
N SER A 386 -22.11 22.30 24.68
CA SER A 386 -21.63 22.94 25.91
C SER A 386 -20.17 22.64 26.30
N PRO A 387 -19.30 23.66 26.40
CA PRO A 387 -17.93 23.53 26.90
C PRO A 387 -17.84 23.01 28.36
N TYR A 388 -18.89 23.14 29.15
CA TYR A 388 -18.91 22.73 30.55
C TYR A 388 -18.80 21.22 30.76
N TYR A 389 -19.38 20.43 29.86
CA TYR A 389 -19.31 18.96 29.96
C TYR A 389 -17.91 18.41 29.60
N PHE A 390 -17.16 19.12 28.79
CA PHE A 390 -15.76 18.76 28.49
C PHE A 390 -14.90 18.79 29.76
N TRP A 391 -15.00 19.85 30.55
CA TRP A 391 -14.25 19.97 31.79
C TRP A 391 -14.70 19.00 32.88
N LEU A 392 -16.00 18.73 33.00
CA LEU A 392 -16.55 17.75 33.94
C LEU A 392 -16.10 16.31 33.58
N SER A 393 -16.09 15.96 32.31
CA SER A 393 -15.62 14.63 31.87
C SER A 393 -14.10 14.50 32.03
N LEU A 394 -13.37 15.54 31.79
CA LEU A 394 -11.91 15.59 32.04
C LEU A 394 -11.64 15.42 33.55
N LEU A 395 -12.34 16.10 34.39
CA LEU A 395 -12.25 15.97 35.88
C LEU A 395 -12.64 14.57 36.36
N TYR A 396 -13.66 13.96 35.78
CA TYR A 396 -14.08 12.59 36.10
C TYR A 396 -12.99 11.57 35.67
N CYS A 397 -12.41 11.72 34.52
CA CYS A 397 -11.28 10.85 34.05
C CYS A 397 -10.04 11.03 34.90
N ILE A 398 -9.71 12.25 35.27
CA ILE A 398 -8.59 12.54 36.20
C ILE A 398 -8.86 11.87 37.56
N SER A 399 -10.06 11.98 38.11
CA SER A 399 -10.41 11.37 39.39
C SER A 399 -10.38 9.84 39.38
N THR A 400 -10.88 9.21 38.30
CA THR A 400 -10.87 7.74 38.17
C THR A 400 -9.43 7.21 37.90
N SER A 401 -8.62 7.92 37.14
CA SER A 401 -7.21 7.54 36.90
C SER A 401 -6.34 7.68 38.16
N ILE A 402 -6.59 8.73 38.98
CA ILE A 402 -5.91 8.91 40.26
C ILE A 402 -6.33 7.81 41.26
N ILE A 403 -7.62 7.48 41.32
CA ILE A 403 -8.16 6.44 42.24
C ILE A 403 -7.60 5.05 41.84
N THR A 404 -7.61 4.70 40.57
CA THR A 404 -7.02 3.42 40.09
C THR A 404 -5.51 3.36 40.27
N GLY A 405 -4.80 4.46 40.05
CA GLY A 405 -3.36 4.55 40.30
C GLY A 405 -3.00 4.43 41.78
N LEU A 406 -3.74 5.07 42.67
CA LEU A 406 -3.56 4.96 44.12
C LEU A 406 -3.93 3.55 44.63
N TRP A 407 -4.91 2.92 44.05
CA TRP A 407 -5.30 1.54 44.39
C TRP A 407 -4.24 0.52 43.98
N SER A 408 -3.64 0.69 42.78
CA SER A 408 -2.52 -0.16 42.34
C SER A 408 -1.25 0.03 43.19
N LEU A 409 -0.98 1.25 43.63
CA LEU A 409 0.13 1.54 44.56
C LEU A 409 -0.11 0.96 45.95
N HIS A 410 -1.35 0.91 46.42
CA HIS A 410 -1.71 0.30 47.69
C HIS A 410 -1.56 -1.22 47.63
N LYS A 411 -1.97 -1.86 46.51
CA LYS A 411 -1.82 -3.30 46.28
C LYS A 411 -0.36 -3.74 46.17
N SER A 412 0.52 -2.91 45.60
CA SER A 412 1.94 -3.19 45.49
C SER A 412 2.71 -3.03 46.83
N ARG A 413 2.12 -2.34 47.82
CA ARG A 413 2.69 -2.19 49.16
C ARG A 413 2.19 -3.23 50.15
N SER A 414 1.03 -3.86 49.90
CA SER A 414 0.45 -4.87 50.80
C SER A 414 0.90 -6.31 50.54
N GLY A 415 1.70 -6.56 49.48
CA GLY A 415 2.35 -7.86 49.29
C GLY A 415 1.39 -9.02 49.03
N GLU A 416 0.18 -8.77 48.51
CA GLU A 416 -0.79 -9.79 48.08
C GLU A 416 -1.04 -9.74 46.57
#